data_08ea3b7f4b4b7d830a53833df4f191ca
#
_entry.id   08ea3b7f4b4b7d830a53833df4f191ca
#
_cell.length_a   1.000
_cell.length_b   1.000
_cell.length_c   1.000
_cell.angle_alpha   90.00
_cell.angle_beta   90.00
_cell.angle_gamma   90.00
#
_symmetry.space_group_name_H-M   'P 1'
#
loop_
_entity.id
_entity.type
_entity.pdbx_description
1 polymer ?
#
loop_
_entity_poly.entity_id
_entity_poly.type
_entity_poly.pdbx_seq_one_letter_code
_entity_poly.pdbx_strand_id
1 'polypeptide(L)'
;KVFIDKKTINTYMENKYEEIKKTVVLKGFRPGKVPKEVLKRQFGKAIFGEVLDKVLKETSTKALDQNKIKPAGQPKIDLKIYGEDKDLEYVISVTELPKVEIKSVENIKFDEYNVKIGDSETDKRIKEIAKNQKSFVEVDPAKVANKGDLVVFDYKATVDGKEFKGSEGKNTQLELGKDLFIKGFDKQLIKAKKNDIINVEVTLPENFPEKELTGKKAIFVCKITAVKKSKEVKVDDEFAKSLGAKDLIDLKKLISKQINDEYKNSLDALGKNQILKEIEKFKVDEIPENLIEEEVKILSQGMKEDEIKNKKKEFEATAKKRIKVGLILNEFGEQNKIKVEEHEIQAEVQKQIRMMPGQEKMVMEFYQKNPSALASIRGNVYEKKIIKSI
;
A
#
# COMPACT_ATOMS: atom_id res chain seq x y z
N LYS A 1 6.89 -5.19 -39.97
CA LYS A 1 8.03 -6.08 -40.17
C LYS A 1 9.31 -5.26 -39.96
N VAL A 2 10.23 -5.79 -39.14
CA VAL A 2 11.51 -5.15 -38.83
C VAL A 2 12.63 -6.04 -39.33
N PHE A 3 13.62 -5.42 -39.97
CA PHE A 3 14.81 -6.08 -40.47
C PHE A 3 16.05 -5.39 -39.89
N ILE A 4 16.99 -6.18 -39.40
CA ILE A 4 18.25 -5.70 -38.82
C ILE A 4 19.36 -6.56 -39.38
N ASP A 5 20.36 -5.89 -39.97
CA ASP A 5 21.47 -6.56 -40.57
C ASP A 5 22.39 -7.21 -39.50
N LYS A 6 23.08 -8.28 -39.90
CA LYS A 6 24.00 -9.03 -39.02
C LYS A 6 25.17 -8.18 -38.52
N LYS A 7 25.57 -7.12 -39.23
CA LYS A 7 26.67 -6.25 -38.80
C LYS A 7 26.28 -5.48 -37.54
N THR A 8 25.02 -4.98 -37.51
CA THR A 8 24.48 -4.32 -36.35
C THR A 8 24.41 -5.27 -35.15
N ILE A 9 23.92 -6.50 -35.33
CA ILE A 9 23.86 -7.51 -34.27
C ILE A 9 25.26 -7.83 -33.75
N ASN A 10 26.20 -8.05 -34.66
CA ASN A 10 27.60 -8.33 -34.29
C ASN A 10 28.22 -7.18 -33.48
N THR A 11 27.89 -5.92 -33.80
CA THR A 11 28.33 -4.78 -33.00
C THR A 11 27.78 -4.83 -31.56
N TYR A 12 26.52 -5.16 -31.38
CA TYR A 12 25.95 -5.36 -30.03
C TYR A 12 26.62 -6.53 -29.30
N MET A 13 26.88 -7.63 -30.01
CA MET A 13 27.59 -8.78 -29.45
C MET A 13 29.00 -8.42 -28.99
N GLU A 14 29.76 -7.68 -29.81
CA GLU A 14 31.10 -7.24 -29.47
C GLU A 14 31.12 -6.34 -28.24
N ASN A 15 30.21 -5.36 -28.19
CA ASN A 15 30.07 -4.48 -27.03
C ASN A 15 29.76 -5.28 -25.75
N LYS A 16 28.89 -6.28 -25.84
CA LYS A 16 28.55 -7.13 -24.71
C LYS A 16 29.71 -8.03 -24.27
N TYR A 17 30.50 -8.58 -25.21
CA TYR A 17 31.72 -9.31 -24.87
C TYR A 17 32.73 -8.44 -24.14
N GLU A 18 32.94 -7.20 -24.56
CA GLU A 18 33.87 -6.27 -23.91
C GLU A 18 33.35 -5.85 -22.49
N GLU A 19 32.05 -5.74 -22.32
CA GLU A 19 31.43 -5.50 -21.01
C GLU A 19 31.68 -6.68 -20.05
N ILE A 20 31.36 -7.88 -20.48
CA ILE A 20 31.51 -9.10 -19.67
C ILE A 20 32.96 -9.41 -19.37
N LYS A 21 33.89 -9.17 -20.31
CA LYS A 21 35.31 -9.34 -20.13
C LYS A 21 35.85 -8.58 -18.93
N LYS A 22 35.26 -7.41 -18.61
CA LYS A 22 35.72 -6.57 -17.49
C LYS A 22 35.23 -7.15 -16.13
N THR A 23 34.12 -7.86 -16.10
CA THR A 23 33.43 -8.29 -14.88
C THR A 23 33.58 -9.78 -14.59
N VAL A 24 33.78 -10.60 -15.62
CA VAL A 24 33.77 -12.06 -15.47
C VAL A 24 35.04 -12.55 -14.77
N VAL A 25 34.88 -13.46 -13.83
CA VAL A 25 35.96 -14.19 -13.16
C VAL A 25 35.93 -15.64 -13.64
N LEU A 26 36.94 -16.03 -14.39
CA LEU A 26 37.12 -17.41 -14.88
C LEU A 26 38.37 -18.05 -14.33
N LYS A 27 38.26 -19.33 -13.92
CA LYS A 27 39.39 -20.10 -13.39
C LYS A 27 40.49 -20.20 -14.44
N GLY A 28 41.66 -19.75 -14.11
CA GLY A 28 42.84 -19.75 -15.04
C GLY A 28 43.06 -18.42 -15.80
N PHE A 29 42.20 -17.42 -15.62
CA PHE A 29 42.33 -16.10 -16.24
C PHE A 29 42.25 -14.96 -15.23
N ARG A 30 43.08 -13.94 -15.42
CA ARG A 30 42.99 -12.70 -14.64
C ARG A 30 41.75 -11.89 -15.12
N PRO A 31 40.98 -11.27 -14.21
CA PRO A 31 39.86 -10.40 -14.60
C PRO A 31 40.29 -9.37 -15.66
N GLY A 32 39.52 -9.21 -16.72
CA GLY A 32 39.77 -8.32 -17.84
C GLY A 32 40.74 -8.87 -18.88
N LYS A 33 41.33 -10.07 -18.72
CA LYS A 33 42.29 -10.68 -19.68
C LYS A 33 41.80 -11.99 -20.29
N VAL A 34 40.51 -12.30 -20.17
CA VAL A 34 39.89 -13.48 -20.78
C VAL A 34 39.82 -13.30 -22.31
N PRO A 35 40.35 -14.26 -23.13
CA PRO A 35 40.22 -14.19 -24.56
C PRO A 35 38.75 -14.26 -25.03
N LYS A 36 38.42 -13.54 -26.12
CA LYS A 36 37.08 -13.47 -26.67
C LYS A 36 36.52 -14.85 -27.06
N GLU A 37 37.40 -15.72 -27.62
CA GLU A 37 37.01 -17.09 -28.01
C GLU A 37 36.57 -17.96 -26.82
N VAL A 38 37.20 -17.77 -25.67
CA VAL A 38 36.81 -18.46 -24.44
C VAL A 38 35.46 -17.97 -23.94
N LEU A 39 35.24 -16.64 -23.98
CA LEU A 39 33.95 -16.04 -23.64
C LEU A 39 32.84 -16.51 -24.59
N LYS A 40 33.13 -16.51 -25.90
CA LYS A 40 32.19 -17.01 -26.94
C LYS A 40 31.79 -18.47 -26.68
N ARG A 41 32.79 -19.31 -26.38
CA ARG A 41 32.52 -20.75 -26.13
C ARG A 41 31.72 -21.00 -24.85
N GLN A 42 31.96 -20.25 -23.78
CA GLN A 42 31.30 -20.47 -22.50
C GLN A 42 29.98 -19.74 -22.35
N PHE A 43 29.88 -18.52 -22.86
CA PHE A 43 28.75 -17.61 -22.63
C PHE A 43 28.03 -17.21 -23.93
N GLY A 44 28.50 -17.64 -25.10
CA GLY A 44 27.98 -17.17 -26.40
C GLY A 44 26.47 -17.26 -26.51
N LYS A 45 25.86 -18.39 -26.14
CA LYS A 45 24.40 -18.57 -26.20
C LYS A 45 23.65 -17.63 -25.24
N ALA A 46 24.14 -17.46 -24.01
CA ALA A 46 23.53 -16.57 -23.04
C ALA A 46 23.66 -15.11 -23.49
N ILE A 47 24.83 -14.72 -23.93
CA ILE A 47 25.12 -13.36 -24.45
C ILE A 47 24.26 -13.08 -25.69
N PHE A 48 24.13 -14.05 -26.62
CA PHE A 48 23.25 -13.89 -27.77
C PHE A 48 21.78 -13.68 -27.36
N GLY A 49 21.28 -14.42 -26.38
CA GLY A 49 19.95 -14.24 -25.85
C GLY A 49 19.73 -12.83 -25.27
N GLU A 50 20.65 -12.37 -24.42
CA GLU A 50 20.58 -11.02 -23.83
C GLU A 50 20.68 -9.90 -24.91
N VAL A 51 21.56 -10.08 -25.89
CA VAL A 51 21.70 -9.11 -26.99
C VAL A 51 20.46 -9.13 -27.88
N LEU A 52 19.90 -10.29 -28.16
CA LEU A 52 18.68 -10.42 -28.96
C LEU A 52 17.51 -9.70 -28.26
N ASP A 53 17.30 -9.94 -26.95
CA ASP A 53 16.27 -9.27 -26.17
C ASP A 53 16.44 -7.74 -26.16
N LYS A 54 17.70 -7.27 -25.99
CA LYS A 54 18.00 -5.84 -26.03
C LYS A 54 17.71 -5.23 -27.39
N VAL A 55 18.17 -5.86 -28.47
CA VAL A 55 17.99 -5.40 -29.84
C VAL A 55 16.48 -5.40 -30.18
N LEU A 56 15.75 -6.47 -29.85
CA LEU A 56 14.31 -6.53 -30.06
C LEU A 56 13.59 -5.39 -29.34
N LYS A 57 13.93 -5.14 -28.09
CA LYS A 57 13.32 -4.06 -27.29
C LYS A 57 13.57 -2.68 -27.89
N GLU A 58 14.85 -2.36 -28.18
CA GLU A 58 15.24 -1.05 -28.71
C GLU A 58 14.65 -0.79 -30.10
N THR A 59 14.74 -1.79 -31.00
CA THR A 59 14.28 -1.63 -32.36
C THR A 59 12.77 -1.68 -32.51
N SER A 60 12.07 -2.44 -31.65
CA SER A 60 10.60 -2.43 -31.59
C SER A 60 10.09 -1.06 -31.12
N THR A 61 10.64 -0.51 -30.05
CA THR A 61 10.28 0.83 -29.56
C THR A 61 10.52 1.86 -30.68
N LYS A 62 11.70 1.85 -31.29
CA LYS A 62 12.03 2.78 -32.38
C LYS A 62 11.08 2.65 -33.59
N ALA A 63 10.72 1.42 -33.96
CA ALA A 63 9.80 1.18 -35.05
C ALA A 63 8.39 1.70 -34.78
N LEU A 64 7.90 1.53 -33.54
CA LEU A 64 6.60 2.04 -33.11
C LEU A 64 6.58 3.57 -33.06
N ASP A 65 7.63 4.18 -32.49
CA ASP A 65 7.77 5.64 -32.40
C ASP A 65 7.85 6.31 -33.80
N GLN A 66 8.64 5.73 -34.72
CA GLN A 66 8.75 6.23 -36.10
C GLN A 66 7.42 6.21 -36.85
N ASN A 67 6.59 5.21 -36.59
CA ASN A 67 5.28 5.08 -37.21
C ASN A 67 4.16 5.75 -36.38
N LYS A 68 4.50 6.40 -35.24
CA LYS A 68 3.55 7.04 -34.32
C LYS A 68 2.45 6.10 -33.82
N ILE A 69 2.77 4.81 -33.71
CA ILE A 69 1.86 3.78 -33.21
C ILE A 69 1.96 3.74 -31.68
N LYS A 70 0.85 3.99 -30.99
CA LYS A 70 0.73 3.85 -29.55
C LYS A 70 0.15 2.45 -29.25
N PRO A 71 0.95 1.49 -28.75
CA PRO A 71 0.46 0.13 -28.53
C PRO A 71 -0.48 0.05 -27.32
N ALA A 72 -1.57 -0.67 -27.49
CA ALA A 72 -2.49 -1.08 -26.43
C ALA A 72 -2.02 -2.43 -25.85
N GLY A 73 -1.23 -2.35 -24.79
CA GLY A 73 -0.60 -3.53 -24.16
C GLY A 73 0.75 -3.90 -24.78
N GLN A 74 1.26 -5.08 -24.44
CA GLN A 74 2.55 -5.54 -24.94
C GLN A 74 2.47 -6.02 -26.39
N PRO A 75 3.34 -5.50 -27.29
CA PRO A 75 3.43 -6.01 -28.67
C PRO A 75 3.81 -7.49 -28.70
N LYS A 76 3.17 -8.26 -29.58
CA LYS A 76 3.58 -9.63 -29.88
C LYS A 76 4.70 -9.61 -30.91
N ILE A 77 5.83 -10.24 -30.60
CA ILE A 77 6.99 -10.36 -31.47
C ILE A 77 7.04 -11.78 -32.00
N ASP A 78 7.05 -11.91 -33.33
CA ASP A 78 7.18 -13.19 -34.03
C ASP A 78 8.50 -13.18 -34.83
N LEU A 79 9.47 -13.94 -34.34
CA LEU A 79 10.79 -14.07 -34.96
C LEU A 79 10.69 -14.94 -36.21
N LYS A 80 11.12 -14.38 -37.37
CA LYS A 80 11.13 -15.10 -38.66
C LYS A 80 12.53 -15.62 -39.01
N ILE A 81 13.53 -14.75 -38.94
CA ILE A 81 14.92 -15.10 -39.16
C ILE A 81 15.73 -14.60 -37.98
N TYR A 82 16.49 -15.48 -37.35
CA TYR A 82 17.39 -15.14 -36.25
C TYR A 82 18.47 -16.20 -36.10
N GLY A 83 19.56 -15.87 -35.45
CA GLY A 83 20.66 -16.78 -35.15
C GLY A 83 21.99 -16.10 -35.17
N GLU A 84 23.04 -16.79 -34.70
CA GLU A 84 24.43 -16.30 -34.79
C GLU A 84 24.82 -16.12 -36.27
N ASP A 85 25.44 -14.99 -36.59
CA ASP A 85 25.88 -14.60 -37.93
C ASP A 85 24.78 -14.55 -39.00
N LYS A 86 23.50 -14.42 -38.60
CA LYS A 86 22.37 -14.20 -39.48
C LYS A 86 21.78 -12.80 -39.26
N ASP A 87 21.07 -12.32 -40.28
CA ASP A 87 20.23 -11.15 -40.12
C ASP A 87 19.08 -11.48 -39.18
N LEU A 88 18.52 -10.45 -38.50
CA LEU A 88 17.35 -10.58 -37.65
C LEU A 88 16.14 -10.01 -38.40
N GLU A 89 15.17 -10.86 -38.64
CA GLU A 89 13.88 -10.47 -39.18
C GLU A 89 12.76 -10.91 -38.24
N TYR A 90 11.89 -9.97 -37.89
CA TYR A 90 10.74 -10.25 -37.06
C TYR A 90 9.53 -9.39 -37.41
N VAL A 91 8.37 -9.85 -36.98
CA VAL A 91 7.09 -9.17 -37.17
C VAL A 91 6.62 -8.71 -35.79
N ILE A 92 6.24 -7.44 -35.70
CA ILE A 92 5.57 -6.89 -34.53
C ILE A 92 4.08 -6.81 -34.85
N SER A 93 3.27 -7.49 -34.03
CA SER A 93 1.81 -7.37 -34.06
C SER A 93 1.37 -6.56 -32.86
N VAL A 94 0.71 -5.43 -33.10
CA VAL A 94 0.23 -4.53 -32.05
C VAL A 94 -1.25 -4.24 -32.25
N THR A 95 -1.94 -4.08 -31.15
CA THR A 95 -3.25 -3.41 -31.13
C THR A 95 -2.97 -1.93 -30.83
N GLU A 96 -3.54 -1.04 -31.61
CA GLU A 96 -3.35 0.40 -31.42
C GLU A 96 -4.31 0.92 -30.33
N LEU A 97 -3.85 1.86 -29.51
CA LEU A 97 -4.72 2.56 -28.56
C LEU A 97 -5.82 3.31 -29.32
N PRO A 98 -7.06 3.29 -28.80
CA PRO A 98 -8.17 3.99 -29.44
C PRO A 98 -7.95 5.50 -29.44
N LYS A 99 -8.44 6.15 -30.49
CA LYS A 99 -8.38 7.62 -30.58
C LYS A 99 -9.35 8.21 -29.56
N VAL A 100 -8.90 9.29 -28.94
CA VAL A 100 -9.66 10.05 -27.95
C VAL A 100 -9.94 11.44 -28.50
N GLU A 101 -11.21 11.78 -28.61
CA GLU A 101 -11.61 13.16 -28.98
C GLU A 101 -11.83 13.97 -27.69
N ILE A 102 -10.85 14.80 -27.33
CA ILE A 102 -11.00 15.71 -26.21
C ILE A 102 -11.80 16.92 -26.65
N LYS A 103 -13.01 17.05 -26.13
CA LYS A 103 -13.78 18.27 -26.18
C LYS A 103 -13.19 19.28 -25.19
N SER A 104 -13.48 20.58 -25.40
CA SER A 104 -13.05 21.62 -24.47
C SER A 104 -13.47 21.25 -23.02
N VAL A 105 -12.49 21.17 -22.13
CA VAL A 105 -12.69 20.92 -20.70
C VAL A 105 -13.28 22.13 -19.97
N GLU A 106 -13.25 23.32 -20.59
CA GLU A 106 -13.83 24.58 -20.07
C GLU A 106 -15.32 24.46 -19.74
N ASN A 107 -16.02 23.49 -20.33
CA ASN A 107 -17.43 23.23 -20.07
C ASN A 107 -17.70 22.24 -18.93
N ILE A 108 -16.67 21.71 -18.31
CA ILE A 108 -16.82 20.83 -17.14
C ILE A 108 -17.26 21.69 -15.96
N LYS A 109 -18.42 21.35 -15.40
CA LYS A 109 -18.94 21.98 -14.19
C LYS A 109 -18.92 20.98 -13.04
N PHE A 110 -18.40 21.41 -11.91
CA PHE A 110 -18.43 20.67 -10.68
C PHE A 110 -18.66 21.60 -9.50
N ASP A 111 -19.20 21.07 -8.41
CA ASP A 111 -19.43 21.83 -7.18
C ASP A 111 -18.18 21.77 -6.30
N GLU A 112 -17.64 22.93 -5.97
CA GLU A 112 -16.58 23.07 -4.98
C GLU A 112 -17.20 23.31 -3.60
N TYR A 113 -17.00 22.37 -2.69
CA TYR A 113 -17.53 22.47 -1.33
C TYR A 113 -16.47 23.04 -0.40
N ASN A 114 -16.83 24.06 0.37
CA ASN A 114 -15.94 24.66 1.36
C ASN A 114 -16.52 24.44 2.75
N VAL A 115 -15.74 23.87 3.67
CA VAL A 115 -16.16 23.64 5.04
C VAL A 115 -15.47 24.65 5.96
N LYS A 116 -16.26 25.41 6.71
CA LYS A 116 -15.76 26.25 7.81
C LYS A 116 -15.90 25.47 9.11
N ILE A 117 -14.78 25.15 9.72
CA ILE A 117 -14.76 24.45 11.01
C ILE A 117 -14.93 25.49 12.11
N GLY A 118 -15.99 25.33 12.89
CA GLY A 118 -16.22 26.16 14.08
C GLY A 118 -15.49 25.62 15.32
N ASP A 119 -15.31 26.49 16.31
CA ASP A 119 -14.68 26.11 17.59
C ASP A 119 -15.43 24.97 18.28
N SER A 120 -16.74 24.91 18.11
CA SER A 120 -17.60 23.83 18.65
C SER A 120 -17.19 22.43 18.17
N GLU A 121 -16.79 22.30 16.91
CA GLU A 121 -16.38 21.01 16.33
C GLU A 121 -15.01 20.58 16.88
N THR A 122 -14.09 21.54 16.97
CA THR A 122 -12.78 21.35 17.58
C THR A 122 -12.89 20.93 19.04
N ASP A 123 -13.75 21.61 19.82
CA ASP A 123 -13.98 21.29 21.22
C ASP A 123 -14.64 19.93 21.43
N LYS A 124 -15.57 19.51 20.54
CA LYS A 124 -16.16 18.17 20.57
C LYS A 124 -15.09 17.11 20.35
N ARG A 125 -14.25 17.26 19.34
CA ARG A 125 -13.17 16.31 19.02
C ARG A 125 -12.19 16.18 20.18
N ILE A 126 -11.80 17.30 20.80
CA ILE A 126 -10.92 17.30 21.97
C ILE A 126 -11.57 16.57 23.16
N LYS A 127 -12.86 16.80 23.40
CA LYS A 127 -13.60 16.08 24.45
C LYS A 127 -13.71 14.58 24.18
N GLU A 128 -13.88 14.17 22.94
CA GLU A 128 -13.87 12.74 22.54
C GLU A 128 -12.50 12.11 22.78
N ILE A 129 -11.41 12.82 22.43
CA ILE A 129 -10.06 12.35 22.69
C ILE A 129 -9.85 12.22 24.20
N ALA A 130 -10.22 13.21 24.99
CA ALA A 130 -10.12 13.18 26.45
C ALA A 130 -10.93 12.04 27.08
N LYS A 131 -12.13 11.76 26.55
CA LYS A 131 -12.99 10.65 27.01
C LYS A 131 -12.39 9.28 26.72
N ASN A 132 -11.66 9.16 25.61
CA ASN A 132 -11.00 7.93 25.22
C ASN A 132 -9.63 7.74 25.93
N GLN A 133 -9.00 8.82 26.35
CA GLN A 133 -7.73 8.83 27.08
C GLN A 133 -8.02 8.78 28.60
N LYS A 134 -8.32 7.57 29.10
CA LYS A 134 -8.58 7.35 30.53
C LYS A 134 -7.30 7.51 31.34
N SER A 135 -7.36 8.35 32.36
CA SER A 135 -6.35 8.40 33.43
C SER A 135 -6.80 7.53 34.59
N PHE A 136 -5.90 6.73 35.15
CA PHE A 136 -6.20 5.87 36.28
C PHE A 136 -5.34 6.27 37.47
N VAL A 137 -5.99 6.49 38.61
CA VAL A 137 -5.32 6.87 39.87
C VAL A 137 -5.48 5.73 40.86
N GLU A 138 -4.37 5.34 41.50
CA GLU A 138 -4.40 4.33 42.56
C GLU A 138 -5.29 4.81 43.73
N VAL A 139 -6.12 3.90 44.23
CA VAL A 139 -7.03 4.22 45.33
C VAL A 139 -6.59 3.49 46.58
N ASP A 140 -7.16 3.91 47.70
CA ASP A 140 -6.96 3.27 49.01
C ASP A 140 -7.06 1.76 48.91
N PRO A 141 -6.12 0.99 49.50
CA PRO A 141 -6.11 -0.47 49.48
C PRO A 141 -7.40 -1.17 49.96
N ALA A 142 -8.20 -0.47 50.78
CA ALA A 142 -9.47 -0.98 51.27
C ALA A 142 -10.62 -0.91 50.25
N LYS A 143 -10.46 -0.12 49.17
CA LYS A 143 -11.53 0.06 48.16
C LYS A 143 -11.59 -1.13 47.22
N VAL A 144 -12.81 -1.53 46.89
CA VAL A 144 -13.10 -2.60 45.95
C VAL A 144 -13.08 -2.13 44.52
N ALA A 145 -12.65 -2.97 43.60
CA ALA A 145 -12.68 -2.76 42.17
C ALA A 145 -14.12 -2.87 41.63
N ASN A 146 -14.54 -1.88 40.85
CA ASN A 146 -15.83 -1.84 40.17
C ASN A 146 -15.65 -1.91 38.64
N LYS A 147 -16.75 -2.08 37.93
CA LYS A 147 -16.76 -2.00 36.47
C LYS A 147 -16.24 -0.61 36.03
N GLY A 148 -15.27 -0.60 35.11
CA GLY A 148 -14.59 0.62 34.63
C GLY A 148 -13.30 0.97 35.40
N ASP A 149 -13.00 0.30 36.52
CA ASP A 149 -11.73 0.44 37.22
C ASP A 149 -10.63 -0.41 36.54
N LEU A 150 -9.36 -0.03 36.71
CA LEU A 150 -8.21 -0.78 36.24
C LEU A 150 -7.63 -1.60 37.41
N VAL A 151 -7.57 -2.90 37.24
CA VAL A 151 -6.94 -3.81 38.18
C VAL A 151 -5.57 -4.19 37.68
N VAL A 152 -4.56 -4.07 38.54
CA VAL A 152 -3.20 -4.57 38.30
C VAL A 152 -3.00 -5.81 39.09
N PHE A 153 -2.58 -6.88 38.44
CA PHE A 153 -2.42 -8.19 39.08
C PHE A 153 -1.30 -9.01 38.48
N ASP A 154 -0.76 -9.92 39.30
CA ASP A 154 0.09 -11.01 38.83
C ASP A 154 -0.76 -12.26 38.72
N TYR A 155 -0.52 -13.09 37.73
CA TYR A 155 -1.27 -14.34 37.60
C TYR A 155 -0.37 -15.56 37.31
N LYS A 156 -0.84 -16.72 37.74
CA LYS A 156 -0.38 -18.02 37.26
C LYS A 156 -1.60 -18.83 36.83
N ALA A 157 -1.50 -19.45 35.67
CA ALA A 157 -2.59 -20.20 35.08
C ALA A 157 -2.23 -21.67 34.90
N THR A 158 -3.23 -22.56 35.03
CA THR A 158 -3.09 -23.99 34.77
C THR A 158 -4.29 -24.48 33.96
N VAL A 159 -4.04 -25.49 33.12
CA VAL A 159 -5.08 -26.28 32.44
C VAL A 159 -4.84 -27.73 32.87
N ASP A 160 -5.85 -28.37 33.44
CA ASP A 160 -5.74 -29.75 34.00
C ASP A 160 -4.55 -29.92 34.97
N GLY A 161 -4.25 -28.86 35.76
CA GLY A 161 -3.14 -28.83 36.71
C GLY A 161 -1.74 -28.65 36.10
N LYS A 162 -1.62 -28.43 34.78
CA LYS A 162 -0.34 -28.23 34.09
C LYS A 162 -0.18 -26.78 33.63
N GLU A 163 1.03 -26.26 33.81
CA GLU A 163 1.42 -24.96 33.27
C GLU A 163 1.61 -25.04 31.74
N PHE A 164 1.39 -23.93 31.05
CA PHE A 164 1.53 -23.79 29.59
C PHE A 164 2.31 -22.52 29.24
N LYS A 165 2.70 -22.36 27.98
CA LYS A 165 3.44 -21.18 27.54
C LYS A 165 2.58 -19.92 27.68
N GLY A 166 3.06 -18.96 28.48
CA GLY A 166 2.27 -17.73 28.78
C GLY A 166 1.30 -17.92 29.98
N SER A 167 1.41 -19.02 30.74
CA SER A 167 0.61 -19.27 31.92
C SER A 167 0.91 -18.34 33.09
N GLU A 168 1.95 -17.51 33.02
CA GLU A 168 2.25 -16.53 34.08
C GLU A 168 2.43 -15.12 33.52
N GLY A 169 1.99 -14.13 34.27
CA GLY A 169 2.18 -12.73 33.97
C GLY A 169 2.31 -11.89 35.24
N LYS A 170 3.13 -10.84 35.16
CA LYS A 170 3.35 -9.88 36.25
C LYS A 170 2.94 -8.49 35.83
N ASN A 171 2.42 -7.71 36.77
CA ASN A 171 1.94 -6.33 36.54
C ASN A 171 0.95 -6.23 35.38
N THR A 172 0.15 -7.28 35.16
CA THR A 172 -0.88 -7.27 34.11
C THR A 172 -1.97 -6.26 34.49
N GLN A 173 -2.34 -5.43 33.54
CA GLN A 173 -3.33 -4.37 33.72
C GLN A 173 -4.60 -4.70 32.94
N LEU A 174 -5.75 -4.68 33.60
CA LEU A 174 -7.03 -5.01 32.99
C LEU A 174 -8.12 -4.01 33.43
N GLU A 175 -8.73 -3.34 32.46
CA GLU A 175 -9.91 -2.52 32.72
C GLU A 175 -11.14 -3.42 32.79
N LEU A 176 -11.82 -3.40 33.93
CA LEU A 176 -12.97 -4.27 34.22
C LEU A 176 -14.20 -3.85 33.41
N GLY A 177 -14.91 -4.84 32.86
CA GLY A 177 -16.16 -4.64 32.13
C GLY A 177 -16.04 -4.41 30.62
N LYS A 178 -14.84 -4.65 30.05
CA LYS A 178 -14.59 -4.57 28.61
C LYS A 178 -14.27 -5.92 27.94
N ASP A 179 -14.17 -7.00 28.71
CA ASP A 179 -13.80 -8.34 28.22
C ASP A 179 -12.54 -8.35 27.31
N LEU A 180 -11.51 -7.54 27.65
CA LEU A 180 -10.32 -7.34 26.82
C LEU A 180 -9.26 -8.47 26.95
N PHE A 181 -9.35 -9.31 27.95
CA PHE A 181 -8.39 -10.40 28.17
C PHE A 181 -8.95 -11.73 27.68
N ILE A 182 -9.72 -12.43 28.51
CA ILE A 182 -10.47 -13.63 28.14
C ILE A 182 -11.91 -13.40 28.55
N LYS A 183 -12.86 -13.79 27.73
CA LYS A 183 -14.28 -13.57 27.95
C LYS A 183 -14.73 -14.05 29.33
N GLY A 184 -15.28 -13.12 30.11
CA GLY A 184 -15.78 -13.40 31.47
C GLY A 184 -14.69 -13.39 32.55
N PHE A 185 -13.43 -13.12 32.20
CA PHE A 185 -12.33 -13.02 33.17
C PHE A 185 -12.49 -11.82 34.10
N ASP A 186 -12.72 -10.65 33.53
CA ASP A 186 -12.86 -9.38 34.24
C ASP A 186 -14.04 -9.34 35.19
N LYS A 187 -15.12 -10.07 34.88
CA LYS A 187 -16.30 -10.15 35.76
C LYS A 187 -16.01 -10.76 37.11
N GLN A 188 -15.06 -11.71 37.14
CA GLN A 188 -14.68 -12.42 38.40
C GLN A 188 -13.72 -11.58 39.24
N LEU A 189 -13.08 -10.55 38.66
CA LEU A 189 -12.24 -9.60 39.39
C LEU A 189 -13.01 -8.39 39.93
N ILE A 190 -14.31 -8.27 39.62
CA ILE A 190 -15.17 -7.25 40.24
C ILE A 190 -15.26 -7.50 41.76
N LYS A 191 -15.15 -6.42 42.53
CA LYS A 191 -15.06 -6.41 44.00
C LYS A 191 -13.73 -6.88 44.59
N ALA A 192 -12.72 -7.14 43.77
CA ALA A 192 -11.36 -7.43 44.25
C ALA A 192 -10.75 -6.22 44.98
N LYS A 193 -9.91 -6.49 45.95
CA LYS A 193 -9.12 -5.50 46.70
C LYS A 193 -7.62 -5.75 46.49
N LYS A 194 -6.83 -4.75 46.79
CA LYS A 194 -5.36 -4.92 46.84
C LYS A 194 -4.98 -6.05 47.81
N ASN A 195 -4.07 -6.91 47.40
CA ASN A 195 -3.57 -8.11 48.03
C ASN A 195 -4.51 -9.32 48.05
N ASP A 196 -5.71 -9.24 47.45
CA ASP A 196 -6.56 -10.42 47.28
C ASP A 196 -5.91 -11.42 46.34
N ILE A 197 -6.14 -12.71 46.61
CA ILE A 197 -5.79 -13.82 45.74
C ILE A 197 -7.12 -14.42 45.25
N ILE A 198 -7.36 -14.31 43.94
CA ILE A 198 -8.64 -14.72 43.33
C ILE A 198 -8.37 -15.79 42.28
N ASN A 199 -9.09 -16.89 42.37
CA ASN A 199 -9.09 -17.91 41.33
C ASN A 199 -10.13 -17.56 40.27
N VAL A 200 -9.68 -17.31 39.06
CA VAL A 200 -10.54 -16.97 37.91
C VAL A 200 -10.61 -18.17 36.96
N GLU A 201 -11.79 -18.73 36.79
CA GLU A 201 -12.04 -19.85 35.87
C GLU A 201 -12.60 -19.33 34.55
N VAL A 202 -11.92 -19.64 33.45
CA VAL A 202 -12.36 -19.24 32.10
C VAL A 202 -12.10 -20.34 31.09
N THR A 203 -12.87 -20.33 30.01
CA THR A 203 -12.65 -21.21 28.87
C THR A 203 -11.74 -20.49 27.88
N LEU A 204 -10.65 -21.13 27.49
CA LEU A 204 -9.72 -20.57 26.50
C LEU A 204 -10.40 -20.45 25.13
N PRO A 205 -10.23 -19.33 24.43
CA PRO A 205 -10.92 -19.07 23.17
C PRO A 205 -10.40 -19.94 22.01
N GLU A 206 -11.19 -20.07 20.95
CA GLU A 206 -10.85 -20.87 19.75
C GLU A 206 -9.59 -20.39 19.02
N ASN A 207 -9.26 -19.11 19.14
CA ASN A 207 -8.06 -18.50 18.54
C ASN A 207 -6.84 -18.49 19.49
N PHE A 208 -6.86 -19.31 20.54
CA PHE A 208 -5.72 -19.42 21.46
C PHE A 208 -4.48 -19.95 20.73
N PRO A 209 -3.25 -19.42 21.01
CA PRO A 209 -2.04 -19.78 20.28
C PRO A 209 -1.71 -21.27 20.30
N GLU A 210 -1.99 -21.97 21.41
CA GLU A 210 -1.79 -23.41 21.55
C GLU A 210 -3.11 -24.15 21.25
N LYS A 211 -3.19 -24.74 20.06
CA LYS A 211 -4.40 -25.45 19.57
C LYS A 211 -4.88 -26.56 20.50
N GLU A 212 -3.97 -27.21 21.23
CA GLU A 212 -4.28 -28.29 22.17
C GLU A 212 -5.04 -27.82 23.42
N LEU A 213 -4.96 -26.51 23.72
CA LEU A 213 -5.61 -25.91 24.89
C LEU A 213 -6.90 -25.18 24.53
N THR A 214 -7.21 -25.08 23.25
CA THR A 214 -8.42 -24.42 22.74
C THR A 214 -9.68 -25.05 23.31
N GLY A 215 -10.59 -24.23 23.86
CA GLY A 215 -11.85 -24.69 24.45
C GLY A 215 -11.73 -25.35 25.82
N LYS A 216 -10.52 -25.52 26.35
CA LYS A 216 -10.34 -26.09 27.68
C LYS A 216 -10.55 -25.05 28.79
N LYS A 217 -10.93 -25.52 29.97
CA LYS A 217 -11.02 -24.69 31.17
C LYS A 217 -9.64 -24.42 31.75
N ALA A 218 -9.33 -23.15 31.97
CA ALA A 218 -8.11 -22.70 32.61
C ALA A 218 -8.45 -22.03 33.94
N ILE A 219 -7.61 -22.27 34.95
CA ILE A 219 -7.71 -21.65 36.27
C ILE A 219 -6.55 -20.68 36.41
N PHE A 220 -6.86 -19.40 36.58
CA PHE A 220 -5.89 -18.33 36.81
C PHE A 220 -5.90 -17.94 38.29
N VAL A 221 -4.81 -18.14 38.98
CA VAL A 221 -4.58 -17.66 40.35
C VAL A 221 -4.04 -16.22 40.23
N CYS A 222 -4.91 -15.24 40.49
CA CYS A 222 -4.61 -13.81 40.32
C CYS A 222 -4.33 -13.17 41.67
N LYS A 223 -3.14 -12.60 41.85
CA LYS A 223 -2.77 -11.79 43.03
C LYS A 223 -2.90 -10.31 42.67
N ILE A 224 -3.84 -9.62 43.30
CA ILE A 224 -4.13 -8.21 43.01
C ILE A 224 -3.05 -7.32 43.67
N THR A 225 -2.34 -6.57 42.85
CA THR A 225 -1.26 -5.65 43.30
C THR A 225 -1.75 -4.23 43.48
N ALA A 226 -2.68 -3.77 42.66
CA ALA A 226 -3.30 -2.44 42.80
C ALA A 226 -4.69 -2.40 42.17
N VAL A 227 -5.54 -1.55 42.72
CA VAL A 227 -6.81 -1.13 42.12
C VAL A 227 -6.72 0.36 41.81
N LYS A 228 -7.01 0.75 40.57
CA LYS A 228 -6.95 2.15 40.13
C LYS A 228 -8.31 2.57 39.57
N LYS A 229 -8.82 3.69 40.03
CA LYS A 229 -10.07 4.25 39.52
C LYS A 229 -9.85 5.12 38.31
N SER A 230 -10.76 5.03 37.36
CA SER A 230 -10.83 5.94 36.25
C SER A 230 -11.08 7.36 36.77
N LYS A 231 -10.21 8.29 36.38
CA LYS A 231 -10.38 9.72 36.61
C LYS A 231 -10.69 10.38 35.29
N GLU A 232 -11.71 11.19 35.25
CA GLU A 232 -11.98 12.02 34.06
C GLU A 232 -10.75 12.88 33.77
N VAL A 233 -10.29 12.83 32.54
CA VAL A 233 -9.19 13.65 32.07
C VAL A 233 -9.72 15.07 31.90
N LYS A 234 -9.18 16.02 32.68
CA LYS A 234 -9.48 17.43 32.48
C LYS A 234 -8.80 17.91 31.21
N VAL A 235 -9.55 18.66 30.41
CA VAL A 235 -9.02 19.26 29.18
C VAL A 235 -8.34 20.59 29.58
N ASP A 236 -7.06 20.49 29.90
CA ASP A 236 -6.18 21.58 30.31
C ASP A 236 -4.83 21.54 29.57
N ASP A 237 -3.91 22.41 29.96
CA ASP A 237 -2.59 22.48 29.33
C ASP A 237 -1.74 21.21 29.56
N GLU A 238 -1.95 20.50 30.70
CA GLU A 238 -1.25 19.23 30.95
C GLU A 238 -1.73 18.14 30.00
N PHE A 239 -3.04 18.09 29.77
CA PHE A 239 -3.62 17.22 28.76
C PHE A 239 -3.09 17.55 27.36
N ALA A 240 -3.02 18.83 26.99
CA ALA A 240 -2.49 19.26 25.72
C ALA A 240 -1.02 18.82 25.54
N LYS A 241 -0.19 18.98 26.58
CA LYS A 241 1.21 18.52 26.59
C LYS A 241 1.34 17.00 26.45
N SER A 242 0.44 16.23 27.07
CA SER A 242 0.42 14.76 26.92
C SER A 242 0.15 14.31 25.49
N LEU A 243 -0.50 15.15 24.69
CA LEU A 243 -0.76 14.95 23.26
C LEU A 243 0.31 15.57 22.33
N GLY A 244 1.37 16.15 22.92
CA GLY A 244 2.47 16.74 22.16
C GLY A 244 2.27 18.20 21.74
N ALA A 245 1.21 18.86 22.23
CA ALA A 245 0.98 20.29 22.04
C ALA A 245 1.67 21.11 23.15
N LYS A 246 1.86 22.40 22.94
CA LYS A 246 2.48 23.30 23.92
C LYS A 246 1.52 23.69 25.05
N ASP A 247 0.29 23.94 24.71
CA ASP A 247 -0.81 24.35 25.57
C ASP A 247 -2.15 24.00 24.91
N LEU A 248 -3.26 24.30 25.55
CA LEU A 248 -4.60 24.03 25.05
C LEU A 248 -4.93 24.82 23.77
N ILE A 249 -4.37 26.02 23.62
CA ILE A 249 -4.58 26.85 22.42
C ILE A 249 -3.89 26.21 21.22
N ASP A 250 -2.66 25.73 21.41
CA ASP A 250 -1.91 25.02 20.38
C ASP A 250 -2.59 23.70 20.02
N LEU A 251 -3.09 22.93 21.01
CA LEU A 251 -3.87 21.72 20.78
C LEU A 251 -5.11 22.00 19.91
N LYS A 252 -5.87 23.06 20.22
CA LYS A 252 -7.03 23.46 19.42
C LYS A 252 -6.65 23.78 17.98
N LYS A 253 -5.54 24.48 17.75
CA LYS A 253 -5.02 24.76 16.39
C LYS A 253 -4.64 23.48 15.64
N LEU A 254 -3.93 22.57 16.31
CA LEU A 254 -3.53 21.29 15.70
C LEU A 254 -4.75 20.43 15.33
N ILE A 255 -5.72 20.30 16.23
CA ILE A 255 -6.95 19.53 15.99
C ILE A 255 -7.80 20.19 14.89
N SER A 256 -7.97 21.53 14.93
CA SER A 256 -8.67 22.26 13.87
C SER A 256 -8.03 22.06 12.50
N LYS A 257 -6.69 22.11 12.45
CA LYS A 257 -5.93 21.82 11.22
C LYS A 257 -6.16 20.37 10.75
N GLN A 258 -6.10 19.40 11.66
CA GLN A 258 -6.34 17.99 11.34
C GLN A 258 -7.73 17.78 10.76
N ILE A 259 -8.78 18.36 11.39
CA ILE A 259 -10.15 18.29 10.92
C ILE A 259 -10.25 18.94 9.52
N ASN A 260 -9.63 20.10 9.31
CA ASN A 260 -9.59 20.78 8.00
C ASN A 260 -8.96 19.88 6.93
N ASP A 261 -7.83 19.24 7.24
CA ASP A 261 -7.14 18.36 6.31
C ASP A 261 -7.97 17.09 6.01
N GLU A 262 -8.68 16.53 7.00
CA GLU A 262 -9.61 15.41 6.82
C GLU A 262 -10.77 15.79 5.88
N TYR A 263 -11.43 16.93 6.11
CA TYR A 263 -12.50 17.42 5.24
C TYR A 263 -11.99 17.75 3.84
N LYS A 264 -10.86 18.42 3.72
CA LYS A 264 -10.27 18.78 2.42
C LYS A 264 -10.02 17.55 1.58
N ASN A 265 -9.41 16.50 2.14
CA ASN A 265 -9.17 15.26 1.41
C ASN A 265 -10.49 14.62 0.93
N SER A 266 -11.53 14.65 1.76
CA SER A 266 -12.85 14.11 1.39
C SER A 266 -13.54 14.94 0.31
N LEU A 267 -13.45 16.25 0.40
CA LEU A 267 -14.03 17.18 -0.58
C LEU A 267 -13.26 17.16 -1.91
N ASP A 268 -11.93 17.08 -1.86
CA ASP A 268 -11.10 16.90 -3.06
C ASP A 268 -11.47 15.57 -3.77
N ALA A 269 -11.76 14.51 -3.02
CA ALA A 269 -12.21 13.25 -3.60
C ALA A 269 -13.61 13.38 -4.25
N LEU A 270 -14.52 14.13 -3.65
CA LEU A 270 -15.85 14.40 -4.22
C LEU A 270 -15.74 15.21 -5.52
N GLY A 271 -14.97 16.31 -5.51
CA GLY A 271 -14.71 17.13 -6.70
C GLY A 271 -14.05 16.30 -7.81
N LYS A 272 -13.03 15.52 -7.47
CA LYS A 272 -12.41 14.57 -8.38
C LYS A 272 -13.44 13.63 -9.03
N ASN A 273 -14.31 13.03 -8.25
CA ASN A 273 -15.33 12.10 -8.76
C ASN A 273 -16.34 12.79 -9.69
N GLN A 274 -16.69 14.04 -9.42
CA GLN A 274 -17.56 14.82 -10.31
C GLN A 274 -16.87 15.11 -11.66
N ILE A 275 -15.60 15.56 -11.63
CA ILE A 275 -14.79 15.79 -12.82
C ILE A 275 -14.67 14.49 -13.64
N LEU A 276 -14.34 13.36 -13.01
CA LEU A 276 -14.20 12.07 -13.69
C LEU A 276 -15.50 11.60 -14.34
N LYS A 277 -16.66 11.84 -13.72
CA LYS A 277 -17.99 11.55 -14.31
C LYS A 277 -18.27 12.40 -15.56
N GLU A 278 -17.86 13.67 -15.57
CA GLU A 278 -17.99 14.52 -16.75
C GLU A 278 -17.04 14.08 -17.86
N ILE A 279 -15.80 13.73 -17.52
CA ILE A 279 -14.81 13.19 -18.45
C ILE A 279 -15.30 11.88 -19.08
N GLU A 280 -15.96 11.00 -18.32
CA GLU A 280 -16.52 9.73 -18.83
C GLU A 280 -17.50 9.93 -20.00
N LYS A 281 -18.10 11.10 -20.14
CA LYS A 281 -19.03 11.43 -21.26
C LYS A 281 -18.31 11.71 -22.59
N PHE A 282 -16.99 11.92 -22.60
CA PHE A 282 -16.23 12.16 -23.81
C PHE A 282 -16.20 10.90 -24.69
N LYS A 283 -16.09 11.11 -26.01
CA LYS A 283 -16.05 10.01 -26.96
C LYS A 283 -14.65 9.39 -26.99
N VAL A 284 -14.61 8.08 -26.92
CA VAL A 284 -13.43 7.27 -27.16
C VAL A 284 -13.84 6.18 -28.13
N ASP A 285 -13.00 5.90 -29.12
CA ASP A 285 -13.21 4.77 -30.03
C ASP A 285 -13.30 3.44 -29.27
N GLU A 286 -13.64 2.37 -29.98
CA GLU A 286 -13.80 1.06 -29.35
C GLU A 286 -12.54 0.61 -28.59
N ILE A 287 -12.72 0.27 -27.32
CA ILE A 287 -11.62 -0.15 -26.46
C ILE A 287 -11.26 -1.60 -26.79
N PRO A 288 -10.01 -1.91 -27.12
CA PRO A 288 -9.54 -3.24 -27.43
C PRO A 288 -9.79 -4.24 -26.30
N GLU A 289 -10.22 -5.45 -26.67
CA GLU A 289 -10.61 -6.48 -25.69
C GLU A 289 -9.45 -6.93 -24.78
N ASN A 290 -8.23 -6.95 -25.32
CA ASN A 290 -7.02 -7.27 -24.53
C ASN A 290 -6.82 -6.31 -23.34
N LEU A 291 -7.10 -5.01 -23.50
CA LEU A 291 -7.00 -4.04 -22.40
C LEU A 291 -8.08 -4.29 -21.34
N ILE A 292 -9.29 -4.66 -21.78
CA ILE A 292 -10.39 -4.97 -20.87
C ILE A 292 -10.04 -6.22 -20.04
N GLU A 293 -9.51 -7.25 -20.69
CA GLU A 293 -9.09 -8.49 -20.02
C GLU A 293 -7.96 -8.24 -19.00
N GLU A 294 -6.97 -7.43 -19.36
CA GLU A 294 -5.88 -7.07 -18.45
C GLU A 294 -6.41 -6.32 -17.22
N GLU A 295 -7.28 -5.34 -17.44
CA GLU A 295 -7.86 -4.56 -16.34
C GLU A 295 -8.79 -5.42 -15.46
N VAL A 296 -9.56 -6.33 -16.04
CA VAL A 296 -10.37 -7.29 -15.29
C VAL A 296 -9.49 -8.18 -14.41
N LYS A 297 -8.34 -8.65 -14.90
CA LYS A 297 -7.38 -9.41 -14.09
C LYS A 297 -6.88 -8.60 -12.89
N ILE A 298 -6.60 -7.30 -13.09
CA ILE A 298 -6.18 -6.40 -12.01
C ILE A 298 -7.30 -6.23 -10.99
N LEU A 299 -8.53 -5.98 -11.44
CA LEU A 299 -9.70 -5.78 -10.57
C LEU A 299 -10.09 -7.04 -9.78
N SER A 300 -9.83 -8.21 -10.32
CA SER A 300 -10.17 -9.50 -9.71
C SER A 300 -9.02 -10.11 -8.88
N GLN A 301 -7.90 -9.42 -8.76
CA GLN A 301 -6.74 -9.93 -8.05
C GLN A 301 -7.06 -10.24 -6.58
N GLY A 302 -6.79 -11.48 -6.15
CA GLY A 302 -7.06 -11.95 -4.79
C GLY A 302 -8.47 -12.49 -4.54
N MET A 303 -9.35 -12.51 -5.57
CA MET A 303 -10.69 -13.09 -5.49
C MET A 303 -10.71 -14.57 -5.91
N LYS A 304 -11.73 -15.30 -5.47
CA LYS A 304 -11.93 -16.69 -5.88
C LYS A 304 -12.53 -16.77 -7.30
N GLU A 305 -12.17 -17.80 -8.05
CA GLU A 305 -12.63 -17.97 -9.44
C GLU A 305 -14.16 -17.93 -9.60
N ASP A 306 -14.90 -18.52 -8.67
CA ASP A 306 -16.37 -18.53 -8.73
C ASP A 306 -16.98 -17.12 -8.54
N GLU A 307 -16.38 -16.30 -7.71
CA GLU A 307 -16.79 -14.90 -7.52
C GLU A 307 -16.51 -14.06 -8.77
N ILE A 308 -15.37 -14.33 -9.42
CA ILE A 308 -14.97 -13.65 -10.67
C ILE A 308 -15.98 -14.00 -11.79
N LYS A 309 -16.33 -15.28 -11.94
CA LYS A 309 -17.31 -15.72 -12.95
C LYS A 309 -18.68 -15.07 -12.74
N ASN A 310 -19.15 -15.01 -11.49
CA ASN A 310 -20.45 -14.45 -11.16
C ASN A 310 -20.54 -12.93 -11.42
N LYS A 311 -19.41 -12.21 -11.28
CA LYS A 311 -19.32 -10.75 -11.43
C LYS A 311 -18.62 -10.29 -12.71
N LYS A 312 -18.37 -11.21 -13.66
CA LYS A 312 -17.62 -10.92 -14.88
C LYS A 312 -18.12 -9.68 -15.62
N LYS A 313 -19.42 -9.57 -15.84
CA LYS A 313 -20.03 -8.42 -16.53
C LYS A 313 -19.84 -7.10 -15.78
N GLU A 314 -19.87 -7.13 -14.46
CA GLU A 314 -19.65 -5.97 -13.60
C GLU A 314 -18.18 -5.52 -13.69
N PHE A 315 -17.25 -6.46 -13.64
CA PHE A 315 -15.82 -6.20 -13.83
C PHE A 315 -15.51 -5.65 -15.21
N GLU A 316 -16.08 -6.22 -16.28
CA GLU A 316 -15.90 -5.71 -17.65
C GLU A 316 -16.43 -4.28 -17.80
N ALA A 317 -17.61 -3.98 -17.24
CA ALA A 317 -18.17 -2.64 -17.27
C ALA A 317 -17.29 -1.63 -16.49
N THR A 318 -16.79 -2.04 -15.32
CA THR A 318 -15.89 -1.22 -14.50
C THR A 318 -14.54 -1.02 -15.19
N ALA A 319 -13.99 -2.08 -15.79
CA ALA A 319 -12.75 -2.03 -16.56
C ALA A 319 -12.85 -1.07 -17.74
N LYS A 320 -13.91 -1.17 -18.53
CA LYS A 320 -14.17 -0.25 -19.66
C LYS A 320 -14.21 1.21 -19.22
N LYS A 321 -14.87 1.51 -18.11
CA LYS A 321 -14.93 2.87 -17.55
C LYS A 321 -13.56 3.37 -17.11
N ARG A 322 -12.79 2.56 -16.39
CA ARG A 322 -11.47 2.93 -15.91
C ARG A 322 -10.49 3.15 -17.05
N ILE A 323 -10.49 2.26 -18.06
CA ILE A 323 -9.65 2.40 -19.25
C ILE A 323 -10.04 3.66 -20.00
N LYS A 324 -11.34 3.88 -20.22
CA LYS A 324 -11.84 5.08 -20.92
C LYS A 324 -11.36 6.36 -20.26
N VAL A 325 -11.56 6.49 -18.95
CA VAL A 325 -11.13 7.67 -18.19
C VAL A 325 -9.59 7.81 -18.25
N GLY A 326 -8.86 6.71 -18.08
CA GLY A 326 -7.39 6.72 -18.16
C GLY A 326 -6.87 7.20 -19.52
N LEU A 327 -7.48 6.75 -20.61
CA LEU A 327 -7.12 7.20 -21.97
C LEU A 327 -7.39 8.69 -22.19
N ILE A 328 -8.53 9.20 -21.72
CA ILE A 328 -8.87 10.61 -21.82
C ILE A 328 -7.92 11.48 -21.01
N LEU A 329 -7.64 11.09 -19.76
CA LEU A 329 -6.69 11.79 -18.90
C LEU A 329 -5.29 11.80 -19.51
N ASN A 330 -4.82 10.65 -20.04
CA ASN A 330 -3.51 10.57 -20.68
C ASN A 330 -3.41 11.50 -21.90
N GLU A 331 -4.41 11.48 -22.78
CA GLU A 331 -4.44 12.34 -23.97
C GLU A 331 -4.47 13.83 -23.57
N PHE A 332 -5.27 14.19 -22.55
CA PHE A 332 -5.29 15.56 -22.02
C PHE A 332 -3.92 15.97 -21.47
N GLY A 333 -3.29 15.09 -20.70
CA GLY A 333 -1.97 15.34 -20.13
C GLY A 333 -0.89 15.51 -21.19
N GLU A 334 -0.93 14.73 -22.29
CA GLU A 334 -0.02 14.86 -23.40
C GLU A 334 -0.23 16.18 -24.16
N GLN A 335 -1.47 16.55 -24.47
CA GLN A 335 -1.80 17.81 -25.14
C GLN A 335 -1.34 19.03 -24.34
N ASN A 336 -1.49 18.99 -23.01
CA ASN A 336 -1.09 20.07 -22.12
C ASN A 336 0.37 19.92 -21.61
N LYS A 337 1.15 18.96 -22.13
CA LYS A 337 2.55 18.71 -21.78
C LYS A 337 2.78 18.53 -20.26
N ILE A 338 1.81 17.94 -19.56
CA ILE A 338 1.90 17.69 -18.13
C ILE A 338 2.93 16.57 -17.88
N LYS A 339 3.94 16.87 -17.08
CA LYS A 339 4.98 15.91 -16.71
C LYS A 339 5.04 15.74 -15.19
N VAL A 340 5.41 14.55 -14.76
CA VAL A 340 5.69 14.24 -13.35
C VAL A 340 7.20 14.29 -13.16
N GLU A 341 7.63 15.18 -12.29
CA GLU A 341 9.03 15.36 -11.93
C GLU A 341 9.41 14.36 -10.82
N GLU A 342 10.68 13.97 -10.77
CA GLU A 342 11.18 12.97 -9.81
C GLU A 342 10.98 13.40 -8.35
N HIS A 343 11.15 14.70 -8.08
CA HIS A 343 10.93 15.25 -6.74
C HIS A 343 9.48 15.12 -6.24
N GLU A 344 8.48 15.11 -7.15
CA GLU A 344 7.07 14.93 -6.81
C GLU A 344 6.79 13.48 -6.39
N ILE A 345 7.44 12.53 -7.06
CA ILE A 345 7.37 11.11 -6.70
C ILE A 345 7.98 10.89 -5.31
N GLN A 346 9.18 11.47 -5.08
CA GLN A 346 9.86 11.40 -3.80
C GLN A 346 9.03 12.02 -2.67
N ALA A 347 8.36 13.15 -2.92
CA ALA A 347 7.48 13.79 -1.96
C ALA A 347 6.28 12.90 -1.58
N GLU A 348 5.67 12.21 -2.54
CA GLU A 348 4.55 11.30 -2.28
C GLU A 348 5.02 10.04 -1.53
N VAL A 349 6.20 9.48 -1.86
CA VAL A 349 6.82 8.37 -1.10
C VAL A 349 7.10 8.81 0.34
N GLN A 350 7.65 10.00 0.54
CA GLN A 350 7.89 10.55 1.89
C GLN A 350 6.60 10.72 2.69
N LYS A 351 5.50 11.10 2.03
CA LYS A 351 4.18 11.19 2.66
C LYS A 351 3.70 9.81 3.13
N GLN A 352 3.88 8.77 2.30
CA GLN A 352 3.54 7.39 2.68
C GLN A 352 4.38 6.92 3.88
N ILE A 353 5.68 7.22 3.89
CA ILE A 353 6.57 6.91 5.01
C ILE A 353 6.08 7.55 6.32
N ARG A 354 5.69 8.83 6.27
CA ARG A 354 5.17 9.55 7.46
C ARG A 354 3.86 8.97 8.00
N MET A 355 3.07 8.29 7.17
CA MET A 355 1.83 7.62 7.57
C MET A 355 2.07 6.30 8.30
N MET A 356 3.30 5.76 8.26
CA MET A 356 3.67 4.47 8.86
C MET A 356 4.88 4.64 9.81
N PRO A 357 4.72 5.34 10.93
CA PRO A 357 5.81 5.59 11.87
C PRO A 357 6.36 4.28 12.45
N GLY A 358 7.67 4.16 12.53
CA GLY A 358 8.38 2.95 12.96
C GLY A 358 8.62 1.92 11.86
N GLN A 359 8.11 2.14 10.64
CA GLN A 359 8.29 1.24 9.49
C GLN A 359 8.96 1.94 8.29
N GLU A 360 9.58 3.08 8.52
CA GLU A 360 10.14 3.96 7.47
C GLU A 360 11.11 3.21 6.54
N LYS A 361 12.01 2.41 7.14
CA LYS A 361 12.99 1.62 6.41
C LYS A 361 12.33 0.56 5.52
N MET A 362 11.31 -0.12 6.04
CA MET A 362 10.59 -1.17 5.31
C MET A 362 9.84 -0.58 4.11
N VAL A 363 9.18 0.56 4.29
CA VAL A 363 8.46 1.26 3.20
C VAL A 363 9.43 1.72 2.11
N MET A 364 10.58 2.29 2.51
CA MET A 364 11.61 2.72 1.56
C MET A 364 12.18 1.54 0.76
N GLU A 365 12.53 0.43 1.43
CA GLU A 365 13.01 -0.79 0.76
C GLU A 365 11.96 -1.38 -0.17
N PHE A 366 10.70 -1.34 0.20
CA PHE A 366 9.60 -1.81 -0.65
C PHE A 366 9.57 -1.07 -1.97
N TYR A 367 9.62 0.28 -1.96
CA TYR A 367 9.60 1.06 -3.20
C TYR A 367 10.89 0.91 -4.02
N GLN A 368 12.05 0.74 -3.38
CA GLN A 368 13.31 0.47 -4.08
C GLN A 368 13.31 -0.87 -4.82
N LYS A 369 12.70 -1.90 -4.22
CA LYS A 369 12.65 -3.26 -4.77
C LYS A 369 11.49 -3.49 -5.73
N ASN A 370 10.49 -2.59 -5.77
CA ASN A 370 9.26 -2.74 -6.56
C ASN A 370 9.04 -1.57 -7.53
N PRO A 371 9.65 -1.60 -8.72
CA PRO A 371 9.46 -0.54 -9.73
C PRO A 371 8.01 -0.31 -10.13
N SER A 372 7.16 -1.36 -10.10
CA SER A 372 5.73 -1.26 -10.37
C SER A 372 4.98 -0.41 -9.33
N ALA A 373 5.40 -0.46 -8.07
CA ALA A 373 4.84 0.38 -7.02
C ALA A 373 5.18 1.86 -7.23
N LEU A 374 6.42 2.16 -7.67
CA LEU A 374 6.81 3.53 -8.06
C LEU A 374 6.05 4.01 -9.29
N ALA A 375 5.83 3.14 -10.28
CA ALA A 375 5.02 3.47 -11.46
C ALA A 375 3.57 3.81 -11.07
N SER A 376 2.99 3.10 -10.09
CA SER A 376 1.67 3.39 -9.54
C SER A 376 1.63 4.77 -8.86
N ILE A 377 2.64 5.13 -8.06
CA ILE A 377 2.75 6.46 -7.46
C ILE A 377 2.84 7.53 -8.55
N ARG A 378 3.68 7.33 -9.57
CA ARG A 378 3.81 8.25 -10.71
C ARG A 378 2.47 8.45 -11.40
N GLY A 379 1.70 7.39 -11.64
CA GLY A 379 0.36 7.45 -12.22
C GLY A 379 -0.60 8.28 -11.37
N ASN A 380 -0.60 8.07 -10.05
CA ASN A 380 -1.44 8.83 -9.13
C ASN A 380 -1.08 10.32 -9.07
N VAL A 381 0.23 10.65 -9.10
CA VAL A 381 0.68 12.05 -9.14
C VAL A 381 0.30 12.70 -10.46
N TYR A 382 0.46 11.98 -11.58
CA TYR A 382 0.08 12.43 -12.90
C TYR A 382 -1.42 12.74 -12.99
N GLU A 383 -2.26 11.82 -12.54
CA GLU A 383 -3.72 12.01 -12.47
C GLU A 383 -4.10 13.22 -11.62
N LYS A 384 -3.49 13.39 -10.45
CA LYS A 384 -3.72 14.57 -9.59
C LYS A 384 -3.35 15.88 -10.28
N LYS A 385 -2.24 15.90 -11.04
CA LYS A 385 -1.81 17.09 -11.79
C LYS A 385 -2.79 17.43 -12.90
N ILE A 386 -3.25 16.42 -13.62
CA ILE A 386 -4.25 16.60 -14.68
C ILE A 386 -5.55 17.16 -14.10
N ILE A 387 -6.08 16.55 -13.04
CA ILE A 387 -7.33 16.99 -12.42
C ILE A 387 -7.23 18.42 -11.87
N LYS A 388 -6.06 18.82 -11.39
CA LYS A 388 -5.82 20.21 -10.95
C LYS A 388 -5.69 21.19 -12.13
N SER A 389 -5.39 20.70 -13.30
CA SER A 389 -5.25 21.52 -14.53
C SER A 389 -6.57 21.67 -15.28
N ILE A 390 -7.54 20.79 -15.02
CA ILE A 390 -8.92 20.89 -15.47
C ILE A 390 -9.71 21.86 -14.59
#